data_012971bdbf7bcf45bb026a35cb0dadd8
#
_entry.id   012971bdbf7bcf45bb026a35cb0dadd8
#
_cell.length_a   1.000
_cell.length_b   1.000
_cell.length_c   1.000
_cell.angle_alpha   90.00
_cell.angle_beta   90.00
_cell.angle_gamma   90.00
#
_symmetry.space_group_name_H-M   'P 1'
#
loop_
_entity.id
_entity.type
_entity.pdbx_description
1 polymer ?
#
loop_
_entity_poly.entity_id
_entity_poly.type
_entity_poly.pdbx_seq_one_letter_code
_entity_poly.pdbx_strand_id
1 'polypeptide(L)'
;MSHKLPTINAEELLSHPLPPTRFIIDQLLPQGLHILAGATKIGKSWLALALCLCVVKGEALWSFAAQKCGVLYLCLEDSYQRIRCRLLDLTEDAPDTLYFSVLSAQLNNGLEQQIEQFLSEHPDTGLVVIDTLQRVRGSGDNGNPYANDYRDIGTLKALADKHRIAILLIHHVRKLKSDDPMDMISGTNGISGATDTNFVLMKTSRSKNTATLYCTGRDIVYRELRLEFDSETHLWNLLSNESPQAVQPDARLLSLLSGVLRQQPEISVPAATLLKIIDPNDVEGLTPNLLSRRIRKNVDTLGKNGIMVSFRKSNGERLICLRRADRNANITTENTVPIVPAKGANQ
;
A
#
# COMPACT_ATOMS: atom_id res chain seq x y z
N MET A 1 14.77 11.39 -30.59
CA MET A 1 14.04 11.41 -29.30
C MET A 1 14.83 12.27 -28.33
N SER A 2 14.19 13.20 -27.63
CA SER A 2 14.88 14.10 -26.68
C SER A 2 15.41 13.29 -25.50
N HIS A 3 16.74 13.28 -25.29
CA HIS A 3 17.39 12.66 -24.14
C HIS A 3 17.31 13.55 -22.87
N LYS A 4 16.39 14.51 -22.84
CA LYS A 4 16.24 15.40 -21.68
C LYS A 4 15.63 14.65 -20.51
N LEU A 5 16.34 14.63 -19.38
CA LEU A 5 15.82 14.05 -18.13
C LEU A 5 14.60 14.87 -17.66
N PRO A 6 13.45 14.24 -17.42
CA PRO A 6 12.31 14.93 -16.80
C PRO A 6 12.66 15.26 -15.35
N THR A 7 12.64 16.54 -15.01
CA THR A 7 13.01 17.01 -13.66
C THR A 7 11.98 17.99 -13.14
N ILE A 8 11.76 17.95 -11.86
CA ILE A 8 10.99 18.93 -11.09
C ILE A 8 11.88 19.46 -9.97
N ASN A 9 11.87 20.76 -9.72
CA ASN A 9 12.62 21.31 -8.59
C ASN A 9 11.88 21.13 -7.27
N ALA A 10 12.61 21.23 -6.14
CA ALA A 10 12.02 20.97 -4.82
C ALA A 10 10.90 21.96 -4.44
N GLU A 11 10.97 23.22 -4.86
CA GLU A 11 9.93 24.21 -4.59
C GLU A 11 8.65 23.87 -5.34
N GLU A 12 8.76 23.53 -6.61
CA GLU A 12 7.66 23.10 -7.46
C GLU A 12 7.03 21.81 -6.92
N LEU A 13 7.84 20.80 -6.56
CA LEU A 13 7.38 19.55 -5.97
C LEU A 13 6.59 19.76 -4.66
N LEU A 14 7.00 20.71 -3.81
CA LEU A 14 6.31 21.05 -2.58
C LEU A 14 5.06 21.90 -2.78
N SER A 15 4.94 22.58 -3.92
CA SER A 15 3.82 23.48 -4.23
C SER A 15 2.68 22.76 -4.96
N HIS A 16 2.98 21.64 -5.65
CA HIS A 16 1.98 20.86 -6.35
C HIS A 16 1.39 19.80 -5.41
N PRO A 17 0.04 19.72 -5.30
CA PRO A 17 -0.60 18.63 -4.60
C PRO A 17 -0.39 17.35 -5.39
N LEU A 18 0.42 16.43 -4.86
CA LEU A 18 0.51 15.07 -5.38
C LEU A 18 -0.60 14.23 -4.75
N PRO A 19 -1.21 13.29 -5.51
CA PRO A 19 -2.17 12.39 -4.95
C PRO A 19 -1.51 11.54 -3.85
N PRO A 20 -2.21 11.30 -2.73
CA PRO A 20 -1.69 10.48 -1.64
C PRO A 20 -1.44 9.04 -2.12
N THR A 21 -0.59 8.32 -1.40
CA THR A 21 -0.40 6.88 -1.60
C THR A 21 -1.75 6.17 -1.41
N ARG A 22 -2.21 5.47 -2.44
CA ARG A 22 -3.45 4.68 -2.36
C ARG A 22 -3.17 3.43 -1.55
N PHE A 23 -3.98 3.15 -0.54
CA PHE A 23 -3.97 1.89 0.19
C PHE A 23 -5.10 1.00 -0.28
N ILE A 24 -4.80 -0.26 -0.58
CA ILE A 24 -5.79 -1.32 -0.83
C ILE A 24 -6.32 -1.83 0.51
N ILE A 25 -5.42 -2.00 1.49
CA ILE A 25 -5.78 -2.22 2.89
C ILE A 25 -5.05 -1.15 3.71
N ASP A 26 -5.81 -0.31 4.39
CA ASP A 26 -5.29 0.85 5.10
C ASP A 26 -4.16 0.47 6.05
N GLN A 27 -3.06 1.23 6.05
CA GLN A 27 -1.87 1.02 6.87
C GLN A 27 -1.17 -0.35 6.69
N LEU A 28 -1.63 -1.23 5.81
CA LEU A 28 -1.08 -2.57 5.61
C LEU A 28 -0.62 -2.81 4.18
N LEU A 29 -1.47 -2.60 3.19
CA LEU A 29 -1.17 -2.89 1.78
C LEU A 29 -1.38 -1.64 0.91
N PRO A 30 -0.34 -0.82 0.68
CA PRO A 30 -0.41 0.29 -0.27
C PRO A 30 -0.39 -0.20 -1.72
N GLN A 31 -0.58 0.70 -2.69
CA GLN A 31 -0.22 0.45 -4.09
C GLN A 31 1.29 0.17 -4.20
N GLY A 32 1.72 -0.58 -5.21
CA GLY A 32 3.11 -0.94 -5.43
C GLY A 32 3.34 -2.44 -5.44
N LEU A 33 4.60 -2.86 -5.28
CA LEU A 33 4.98 -4.25 -5.30
C LEU A 33 5.28 -4.78 -3.91
N HIS A 34 4.65 -5.89 -3.54
CA HIS A 34 4.72 -6.47 -2.21
C HIS A 34 5.05 -7.96 -2.27
N ILE A 35 5.64 -8.49 -1.20
CA ILE A 35 5.94 -9.91 -1.08
C ILE A 35 5.37 -10.47 0.23
N LEU A 36 4.70 -11.62 0.15
CA LEU A 36 4.30 -12.44 1.31
C LEU A 36 5.11 -13.73 1.30
N ALA A 37 6.15 -13.75 2.11
CA ALA A 37 7.04 -14.90 2.26
C ALA A 37 6.65 -15.76 3.48
N GLY A 38 6.96 -17.04 3.41
CA GLY A 38 6.76 -17.96 4.53
C GLY A 38 7.07 -19.41 4.13
N ALA A 39 7.22 -20.29 5.11
CA ALA A 39 7.51 -21.69 4.87
C ALA A 39 6.42 -22.37 4.03
N THR A 40 6.77 -23.46 3.35
CA THR A 40 5.81 -24.28 2.60
C THR A 40 4.72 -24.80 3.54
N LYS A 41 3.45 -24.75 3.10
CA LYS A 41 2.27 -25.23 3.85
C LYS A 41 2.01 -24.51 5.18
N ILE A 42 2.53 -23.28 5.35
CA ILE A 42 2.28 -22.49 6.57
C ILE A 42 0.89 -21.81 6.57
N GLY A 43 0.19 -21.74 5.43
CA GLY A 43 -1.12 -21.10 5.31
C GLY A 43 -1.10 -19.76 4.55
N LYS A 44 -0.05 -19.46 3.77
CA LYS A 44 0.04 -18.21 2.97
C LYS A 44 -1.10 -18.04 1.98
N SER A 45 -1.43 -19.10 1.23
CA SER A 45 -2.52 -19.02 0.23
C SER A 45 -3.90 -18.85 0.89
N TRP A 46 -4.12 -19.37 2.11
CA TRP A 46 -5.32 -19.07 2.89
C TRP A 46 -5.39 -17.60 3.30
N LEU A 47 -4.27 -17.06 3.80
CA LEU A 47 -4.17 -15.63 4.14
C LEU A 47 -4.38 -14.74 2.91
N ALA A 48 -3.75 -15.08 1.79
CA ALA A 48 -3.91 -14.33 0.54
C ALA A 48 -5.34 -14.37 0.02
N LEU A 49 -6.02 -15.53 0.08
CA LEU A 49 -7.39 -15.66 -0.38
C LEU A 49 -8.37 -14.90 0.53
N ALA A 50 -8.18 -14.98 1.86
CA ALA A 50 -8.97 -14.20 2.82
C ALA A 50 -8.79 -12.68 2.60
N LEU A 51 -7.55 -12.23 2.36
CA LEU A 51 -7.23 -10.85 2.01
C LEU A 51 -7.97 -10.42 0.72
N CYS A 52 -7.95 -11.26 -0.32
CA CYS A 52 -8.67 -10.98 -1.57
C CYS A 52 -10.17 -10.82 -1.34
N LEU A 53 -10.78 -11.70 -0.54
CA LEU A 53 -12.22 -11.63 -0.19
C LEU A 53 -12.54 -10.34 0.55
N CYS A 54 -11.72 -9.93 1.54
CA CYS A 54 -11.90 -8.65 2.23
C CYS A 54 -11.86 -7.47 1.25
N VAL A 55 -10.91 -7.48 0.31
CA VAL A 55 -10.74 -6.39 -0.67
C VAL A 55 -11.95 -6.30 -1.62
N VAL A 56 -12.39 -7.42 -2.22
CA VAL A 56 -13.52 -7.38 -3.16
C VAL A 56 -14.84 -7.04 -2.50
N LYS A 57 -15.01 -7.39 -1.21
CA LYS A 57 -16.19 -7.02 -0.42
C LYS A 57 -16.10 -5.61 0.17
N GLY A 58 -14.90 -5.05 0.31
CA GLY A 58 -14.65 -3.80 1.04
C GLY A 58 -14.77 -3.97 2.55
N GLU A 59 -14.55 -5.18 3.04
CA GLU A 59 -14.56 -5.53 4.46
C GLU A 59 -13.17 -5.41 5.06
N ALA A 60 -13.09 -5.10 6.36
CA ALA A 60 -11.81 -4.99 7.02
C ALA A 60 -11.11 -6.35 7.13
N LEU A 61 -9.81 -6.39 6.82
CA LEU A 61 -8.95 -7.49 7.22
C LEU A 61 -8.47 -7.23 8.64
N TRP A 62 -8.99 -7.99 9.60
CA TRP A 62 -8.80 -7.74 11.03
C TRP A 62 -9.28 -6.34 11.43
N SER A 63 -8.35 -5.46 11.88
CA SER A 63 -8.63 -4.05 12.22
C SER A 63 -8.31 -3.06 11.10
N PHE A 64 -7.87 -3.54 9.93
CA PHE A 64 -7.43 -2.70 8.82
C PHE A 64 -8.52 -2.60 7.76
N ALA A 65 -9.05 -1.41 7.53
CA ALA A 65 -10.10 -1.17 6.53
C ALA A 65 -9.59 -1.47 5.12
N ALA A 66 -10.36 -2.21 4.31
CA ALA A 66 -10.03 -2.44 2.92
C ALA A 66 -10.81 -1.50 1.98
N GLN A 67 -10.15 -1.03 0.93
CA GLN A 67 -10.81 -0.37 -0.19
C GLN A 67 -11.42 -1.41 -1.12
N LYS A 68 -12.71 -1.30 -1.39
CA LYS A 68 -13.37 -2.18 -2.35
C LYS A 68 -12.81 -1.97 -3.75
N CYS A 69 -12.28 -3.04 -4.36
CA CYS A 69 -11.83 -3.05 -5.75
C CYS A 69 -11.80 -4.48 -6.30
N GLY A 70 -11.66 -4.62 -7.63
CA GLY A 70 -11.47 -5.90 -8.28
C GLY A 70 -10.12 -6.52 -7.95
N VAL A 71 -10.04 -7.85 -7.99
CA VAL A 71 -8.83 -8.63 -7.70
C VAL A 71 -8.60 -9.69 -8.77
N LEU A 72 -7.38 -9.76 -9.29
CA LEU A 72 -6.88 -10.88 -10.10
C LEU A 72 -5.97 -11.76 -9.24
N TYR A 73 -6.29 -13.05 -9.10
CA TYR A 73 -5.46 -14.01 -8.38
C TYR A 73 -4.93 -15.09 -9.32
N LEU A 74 -3.64 -15.06 -9.62
CA LEU A 74 -2.93 -16.08 -10.38
C LEU A 74 -2.52 -17.22 -9.42
N CYS A 75 -3.32 -18.28 -9.37
CA CYS A 75 -3.13 -19.46 -8.50
C CYS A 75 -2.36 -20.55 -9.24
N LEU A 76 -1.09 -20.33 -9.55
CA LEU A 76 -0.32 -21.14 -10.50
C LEU A 76 0.19 -22.49 -9.95
N GLU A 77 0.00 -22.75 -8.67
CA GLU A 77 0.28 -24.04 -8.02
C GLU A 77 -0.99 -24.80 -7.65
N ASP A 78 -2.16 -24.28 -8.05
CA ASP A 78 -3.45 -24.85 -7.69
C ASP A 78 -4.29 -25.26 -8.90
N SER A 79 -5.40 -25.94 -8.66
CA SER A 79 -6.43 -26.24 -9.63
C SER A 79 -7.73 -25.49 -9.31
N TYR A 80 -8.56 -25.22 -10.30
CA TYR A 80 -9.87 -24.59 -10.07
C TYR A 80 -10.73 -25.37 -9.07
N GLN A 81 -10.63 -26.70 -9.05
CA GLN A 81 -11.34 -27.50 -8.04
C GLN A 81 -10.89 -27.19 -6.62
N ARG A 82 -9.59 -27.08 -6.38
CA ARG A 82 -9.03 -26.77 -5.06
C ARG A 82 -9.34 -25.33 -4.63
N ILE A 83 -9.27 -24.38 -5.57
CA ILE A 83 -9.68 -22.98 -5.34
C ILE A 83 -11.16 -22.93 -4.94
N ARG A 84 -12.02 -23.65 -5.68
CA ARG A 84 -13.46 -23.73 -5.35
C ARG A 84 -13.70 -24.29 -3.96
N CYS A 85 -13.02 -25.38 -3.57
CA CYS A 85 -13.16 -25.93 -2.22
C CYS A 85 -12.78 -24.88 -1.16
N ARG A 86 -11.63 -24.21 -1.34
CA ARG A 86 -11.20 -23.16 -0.40
C ARG A 86 -12.16 -21.97 -0.34
N LEU A 87 -12.75 -21.57 -1.45
CA LEU A 87 -13.75 -20.51 -1.45
C LEU A 87 -14.99 -20.93 -0.63
N LEU A 88 -15.47 -22.16 -0.81
CA LEU A 88 -16.62 -22.68 -0.05
C LEU A 88 -16.34 -22.73 1.47
N ASP A 89 -15.07 -22.97 1.87
CA ASP A 89 -14.67 -22.94 3.27
C ASP A 89 -14.65 -21.51 3.86
N LEU A 90 -14.44 -20.48 3.00
CA LEU A 90 -14.26 -19.09 3.45
C LEU A 90 -15.50 -18.22 3.28
N THR A 91 -16.39 -18.53 2.33
CA THR A 91 -17.54 -17.68 2.03
C THR A 91 -18.62 -18.42 1.27
N GLU A 92 -19.90 -18.10 1.59
CA GLU A 92 -21.05 -18.55 0.82
C GLU A 92 -21.36 -17.62 -0.38
N ASP A 93 -20.87 -16.38 -0.31
CA ASP A 93 -21.10 -15.34 -1.31
C ASP A 93 -19.77 -14.74 -1.79
N ALA A 94 -19.29 -15.23 -2.93
CA ALA A 94 -18.08 -14.73 -3.57
C ALA A 94 -18.44 -13.70 -4.66
N PRO A 95 -17.94 -12.46 -4.56
CA PRO A 95 -18.20 -11.44 -5.57
C PRO A 95 -17.63 -11.80 -6.95
N ASP A 96 -18.29 -11.36 -8.00
CA ASP A 96 -17.90 -11.54 -9.41
C ASP A 96 -16.65 -10.74 -9.82
N THR A 97 -16.18 -9.85 -8.95
CA THR A 97 -14.98 -9.05 -9.12
C THR A 97 -13.70 -9.72 -8.59
N LEU A 98 -13.78 -10.99 -8.14
CA LEU A 98 -12.63 -11.82 -7.79
C LEU A 98 -12.36 -12.84 -8.90
N TYR A 99 -11.30 -12.62 -9.64
CA TYR A 99 -10.92 -13.42 -10.81
C TYR A 99 -9.77 -14.35 -10.50
N PHE A 100 -9.82 -15.58 -11.04
CA PHE A 100 -8.78 -16.58 -10.86
C PHE A 100 -8.22 -17.05 -12.18
N SER A 101 -6.90 -17.26 -12.24
CA SER A 101 -6.26 -18.02 -13.30
C SER A 101 -5.28 -19.04 -12.71
N VAL A 102 -5.26 -20.25 -13.27
CA VAL A 102 -4.32 -21.32 -12.91
C VAL A 102 -3.18 -21.45 -13.92
N LEU A 103 -3.19 -20.63 -14.96
CA LEU A 103 -2.19 -20.57 -16.01
C LEU A 103 -1.82 -19.11 -16.28
N SER A 104 -0.55 -18.88 -16.59
CA SER A 104 -0.06 -17.59 -17.06
C SER A 104 1.18 -17.78 -17.95
N ALA A 105 1.52 -16.77 -18.72
CA ALA A 105 2.83 -16.64 -19.32
C ALA A 105 3.90 -16.39 -18.24
N GLN A 106 5.17 -16.42 -18.63
CA GLN A 106 6.28 -16.07 -17.73
C GLN A 106 6.61 -14.58 -17.80
N LEU A 107 7.29 -14.09 -16.78
CA LEU A 107 7.87 -12.75 -16.74
C LEU A 107 8.81 -12.54 -17.93
N ASN A 108 8.75 -11.35 -18.49
CA ASN A 108 9.47 -10.95 -19.71
C ASN A 108 9.14 -11.82 -20.95
N ASN A 109 8.08 -12.62 -20.88
CA ASN A 109 7.61 -13.48 -21.95
C ASN A 109 6.07 -13.54 -22.01
N GLY A 110 5.40 -12.41 -21.82
CA GLY A 110 3.96 -12.25 -22.03
C GLY A 110 3.11 -12.07 -20.79
N LEU A 111 3.61 -12.29 -19.57
CA LEU A 111 2.83 -12.10 -18.33
C LEU A 111 2.37 -10.66 -18.17
N GLU A 112 3.27 -9.71 -18.43
CA GLU A 112 2.98 -8.28 -18.30
C GLU A 112 1.83 -7.87 -19.22
N GLN A 113 1.88 -8.33 -20.48
CA GLN A 113 0.84 -8.07 -21.47
C GLN A 113 -0.49 -8.70 -21.07
N GLN A 114 -0.47 -9.91 -20.51
CA GLN A 114 -1.68 -10.57 -20.00
C GLN A 114 -2.31 -9.78 -18.85
N ILE A 115 -1.50 -9.29 -17.90
CA ILE A 115 -1.99 -8.46 -16.80
C ILE A 115 -2.51 -7.12 -17.32
N GLU A 116 -1.80 -6.46 -18.23
CA GLU A 116 -2.22 -5.19 -18.83
C GLU A 116 -3.54 -5.32 -19.60
N GLN A 117 -3.69 -6.39 -20.37
CA GLN A 117 -4.95 -6.68 -21.06
C GLN A 117 -6.08 -6.87 -20.05
N PHE A 118 -5.86 -7.69 -19.02
CA PHE A 118 -6.86 -7.91 -17.96
C PHE A 118 -7.26 -6.59 -17.29
N LEU A 119 -6.30 -5.73 -16.94
CA LEU A 119 -6.57 -4.43 -16.33
C LEU A 119 -7.35 -3.48 -17.26
N SER A 120 -7.16 -3.60 -18.59
CA SER A 120 -7.93 -2.82 -19.56
C SER A 120 -9.39 -3.27 -19.67
N GLU A 121 -9.65 -4.58 -19.48
CA GLU A 121 -10.98 -5.19 -19.47
C GLU A 121 -11.69 -5.00 -18.12
N HIS A 122 -10.92 -4.87 -17.03
CA HIS A 122 -11.38 -4.74 -15.65
C HIS A 122 -10.75 -3.54 -14.94
N PRO A 123 -11.12 -2.29 -15.30
CA PRO A 123 -10.46 -1.06 -14.83
C PRO A 123 -10.58 -0.81 -13.33
N ASP A 124 -11.54 -1.43 -12.65
CA ASP A 124 -11.71 -1.33 -11.19
C ASP A 124 -10.75 -2.23 -10.40
N THR A 125 -9.89 -3.00 -11.09
CA THR A 125 -8.92 -3.87 -10.43
C THR A 125 -7.87 -3.04 -9.69
N GLY A 126 -7.73 -3.30 -8.40
CA GLY A 126 -6.73 -2.65 -7.54
C GLY A 126 -5.65 -3.57 -7.00
N LEU A 127 -5.88 -4.90 -7.08
CA LEU A 127 -4.95 -5.89 -6.55
C LEU A 127 -4.73 -7.03 -7.53
N VAL A 128 -3.47 -7.39 -7.73
CA VAL A 128 -3.05 -8.63 -8.44
C VAL A 128 -2.25 -9.48 -7.46
N VAL A 129 -2.63 -10.74 -7.28
CA VAL A 129 -1.89 -11.70 -6.47
C VAL A 129 -1.26 -12.75 -7.37
N ILE A 130 0.02 -13.06 -7.16
CA ILE A 130 0.77 -14.07 -7.92
C ILE A 130 1.27 -15.16 -6.96
N ASP A 131 0.67 -16.34 -7.02
CA ASP A 131 0.99 -17.51 -6.18
C ASP A 131 1.48 -18.68 -7.05
N THR A 132 2.78 -18.84 -7.22
CA THR A 132 3.89 -18.17 -6.57
C THR A 132 4.81 -17.46 -7.56
N LEU A 133 5.65 -16.53 -7.06
CA LEU A 133 6.68 -15.86 -7.85
C LEU A 133 7.53 -16.86 -8.64
N GLN A 134 7.87 -18.01 -8.06
CA GLN A 134 8.69 -19.04 -8.71
C GLN A 134 8.05 -19.59 -10.00
N ARG A 135 6.73 -19.62 -10.10
CA ARG A 135 6.00 -20.17 -11.26
C ARG A 135 5.99 -19.25 -12.47
N VAL A 136 6.11 -17.97 -12.25
CA VAL A 136 6.16 -16.95 -13.32
C VAL A 136 7.57 -16.61 -13.78
N ARG A 137 8.58 -17.04 -13.03
CA ARG A 137 9.98 -16.84 -13.42
C ARG A 137 10.36 -17.78 -14.54
N GLY A 138 10.95 -17.24 -15.61
CA GLY A 138 11.56 -18.02 -16.67
C GLY A 138 12.83 -18.74 -16.19
N SER A 139 13.31 -19.68 -17.02
CA SER A 139 14.67 -20.23 -16.87
C SER A 139 15.64 -19.05 -17.08
N GLY A 140 16.15 -18.52 -15.94
CA GLY A 140 17.09 -17.40 -15.97
C GLY A 140 18.34 -17.74 -16.79
N ASP A 141 18.91 -16.76 -17.44
CA ASP A 141 20.28 -16.83 -17.96
C ASP A 141 21.20 -17.35 -16.85
N ASN A 142 22.14 -18.24 -17.19
CA ASN A 142 23.13 -18.79 -16.27
C ASN A 142 24.10 -17.73 -15.69
N GLY A 143 23.71 -16.46 -15.74
CA GLY A 143 24.42 -15.30 -15.24
C GLY A 143 24.24 -15.07 -13.74
N ASN A 144 24.25 -13.83 -13.33
CA ASN A 144 24.19 -13.40 -11.95
C ASN A 144 22.75 -13.53 -11.39
N PRO A 145 22.47 -14.42 -10.41
CA PRO A 145 21.14 -14.57 -9.80
C PRO A 145 20.57 -13.26 -9.25
N TYR A 146 21.43 -12.39 -8.70
CA TYR A 146 21.03 -11.09 -8.19
C TYR A 146 20.47 -10.18 -9.30
N ALA A 147 21.12 -10.14 -10.47
CA ALA A 147 20.66 -9.34 -11.60
C ALA A 147 19.33 -9.86 -12.17
N ASN A 148 19.13 -11.17 -12.17
CA ASN A 148 17.88 -11.78 -12.59
C ASN A 148 16.76 -11.47 -11.61
N ASP A 149 16.99 -11.62 -10.29
CA ASP A 149 16.04 -11.26 -9.23
C ASP A 149 15.63 -9.80 -9.36
N TYR A 150 16.60 -8.90 -9.48
CA TYR A 150 16.37 -7.46 -9.56
C TYR A 150 15.58 -7.07 -10.83
N ARG A 151 15.88 -7.68 -11.98
CA ARG A 151 15.17 -7.44 -13.23
C ARG A 151 13.71 -7.90 -13.14
N ASP A 152 13.46 -9.12 -12.67
CA ASP A 152 12.12 -9.70 -12.57
C ASP A 152 11.23 -8.86 -11.64
N ILE A 153 11.77 -8.49 -10.47
CA ILE A 153 11.07 -7.64 -9.51
C ILE A 153 10.88 -6.22 -10.07
N GLY A 154 11.88 -5.67 -10.76
CA GLY A 154 11.80 -4.36 -11.39
C GLY A 154 10.69 -4.27 -12.44
N THR A 155 10.49 -5.32 -13.23
CA THR A 155 9.42 -5.39 -14.24
C THR A 155 8.03 -5.34 -13.58
N LEU A 156 7.81 -6.14 -12.54
CA LEU A 156 6.53 -6.14 -11.79
C LEU A 156 6.31 -4.83 -11.03
N LYS A 157 7.39 -4.25 -10.49
CA LYS A 157 7.32 -2.93 -9.85
C LYS A 157 6.88 -1.85 -10.84
N ALA A 158 7.49 -1.79 -12.02
CA ALA A 158 7.12 -0.85 -13.06
C ALA A 158 5.65 -1.00 -13.49
N LEU A 159 5.15 -2.24 -13.56
CA LEU A 159 3.74 -2.53 -13.87
C LEU A 159 2.81 -2.02 -12.77
N ALA A 160 3.14 -2.30 -11.50
CA ALA A 160 2.36 -1.84 -10.35
C ALA A 160 2.27 -0.30 -10.30
N ASP A 161 3.41 0.37 -10.50
CA ASP A 161 3.50 1.84 -10.48
C ASP A 161 2.73 2.47 -11.65
N LYS A 162 2.88 1.93 -12.87
CA LYS A 162 2.19 2.40 -14.08
C LYS A 162 0.67 2.39 -13.92
N HIS A 163 0.12 1.32 -13.35
CA HIS A 163 -1.32 1.13 -13.19
C HIS A 163 -1.85 1.55 -11.82
N ARG A 164 -0.96 1.98 -10.90
CA ARG A 164 -1.31 2.40 -9.53
C ARG A 164 -2.11 1.33 -8.77
N ILE A 165 -1.72 0.06 -8.94
CA ILE A 165 -2.30 -1.10 -8.28
C ILE A 165 -1.32 -1.68 -7.26
N ALA A 166 -1.80 -2.56 -6.39
CA ALA A 166 -0.95 -3.43 -5.58
C ALA A 166 -0.71 -4.75 -6.34
N ILE A 167 0.54 -5.21 -6.37
CA ILE A 167 0.89 -6.57 -6.78
C ILE A 167 1.48 -7.29 -5.57
N LEU A 168 0.85 -8.39 -5.14
CA LEU A 168 1.29 -9.20 -4.01
C LEU A 168 1.87 -10.52 -4.51
N LEU A 169 3.16 -10.71 -4.30
CA LEU A 169 3.88 -11.93 -4.65
C LEU A 169 3.90 -12.90 -3.47
N ILE A 170 3.39 -14.11 -3.67
CA ILE A 170 3.57 -15.19 -2.70
C ILE A 170 4.91 -15.85 -2.96
N HIS A 171 5.72 -16.02 -1.90
CA HIS A 171 7.07 -16.54 -2.01
C HIS A 171 7.43 -17.44 -0.84
N HIS A 172 8.55 -18.15 -0.98
CA HIS A 172 9.08 -19.02 0.06
C HIS A 172 10.17 -18.34 0.87
N VAL A 173 10.38 -18.83 2.08
CA VAL A 173 11.55 -18.48 2.91
C VAL A 173 12.65 -19.50 2.69
N ARG A 174 13.92 -19.07 2.83
CA ARG A 174 15.07 -19.95 2.84
C ARG A 174 15.12 -20.80 4.11
N LYS A 175 15.80 -21.93 4.06
CA LYS A 175 15.91 -22.86 5.20
C LYS A 175 16.88 -22.38 6.28
N LEU A 176 17.84 -21.52 5.94
CA LEU A 176 18.75 -20.93 6.92
C LEU A 176 17.98 -19.97 7.83
N LYS A 177 18.13 -20.16 9.14
CA LYS A 177 17.58 -19.24 10.13
C LYS A 177 18.42 -17.96 10.17
N SER A 178 17.75 -16.82 10.30
CA SER A 178 18.33 -15.51 10.61
C SER A 178 17.59 -14.91 11.79
N ASP A 179 18.27 -14.04 12.53
CA ASP A 179 17.64 -13.29 13.62
C ASP A 179 16.66 -12.24 13.09
N ASP A 180 16.93 -11.71 11.88
CA ASP A 180 15.99 -10.84 11.17
C ASP A 180 15.06 -11.67 10.28
N PRO A 181 13.73 -11.65 10.52
CA PRO A 181 12.74 -12.32 9.68
C PRO A 181 12.80 -11.91 8.20
N MET A 182 13.18 -10.65 7.89
CA MET A 182 13.26 -10.16 6.52
C MET A 182 14.37 -10.84 5.72
N ASP A 183 15.44 -11.20 6.38
CA ASP A 183 16.53 -11.98 5.78
C ASP A 183 16.13 -13.41 5.41
N MET A 184 15.01 -13.90 5.91
CA MET A 184 14.51 -15.24 5.58
C MET A 184 13.87 -15.31 4.19
N ILE A 185 13.56 -14.20 3.54
CA ILE A 185 13.00 -14.20 2.18
C ILE A 185 13.96 -14.91 1.23
N SER A 186 13.47 -15.93 0.51
CA SER A 186 14.29 -16.73 -0.41
C SER A 186 14.74 -15.89 -1.60
N GLY A 187 15.91 -16.19 -2.15
CA GLY A 187 16.54 -15.42 -3.22
C GLY A 187 17.63 -14.49 -2.71
N THR A 188 17.97 -13.49 -3.51
CA THR A 188 18.97 -12.48 -3.14
C THR A 188 18.30 -11.31 -2.40
N ASN A 189 19.10 -10.48 -1.74
CA ASN A 189 18.64 -9.22 -1.15
C ASN A 189 18.03 -8.27 -2.20
N GLY A 190 18.24 -8.56 -3.50
CA GLY A 190 17.59 -7.85 -4.61
C GLY A 190 16.07 -7.96 -4.61
N ILE A 191 15.50 -9.09 -4.12
CA ILE A 191 14.05 -9.27 -4.04
C ILE A 191 13.46 -8.38 -2.96
N SER A 192 13.91 -8.55 -1.72
CA SER A 192 13.37 -7.79 -0.57
C SER A 192 13.65 -6.29 -0.65
N GLY A 193 14.77 -5.90 -1.26
CA GLY A 193 15.15 -4.49 -1.41
C GLY A 193 14.39 -3.75 -2.53
N ALA A 194 13.91 -4.47 -3.54
CA ALA A 194 13.18 -3.88 -4.68
C ALA A 194 11.66 -3.81 -4.46
N THR A 195 11.10 -4.51 -3.48
CA THR A 195 9.70 -4.44 -3.09
C THR A 195 9.41 -3.25 -2.18
N ASP A 196 8.17 -2.74 -2.23
CA ASP A 196 7.73 -1.62 -1.38
C ASP A 196 7.37 -2.08 0.03
N THR A 197 6.82 -3.30 0.16
CA THR A 197 6.49 -3.90 1.45
C THR A 197 6.85 -5.37 1.46
N ASN A 198 7.42 -5.82 2.56
CA ASN A 198 7.74 -7.22 2.83
C ASN A 198 6.88 -7.72 4.00
N PHE A 199 6.22 -8.83 3.77
CA PHE A 199 5.49 -9.60 4.78
C PHE A 199 6.17 -10.95 4.94
N VAL A 200 6.48 -11.34 6.18
CA VAL A 200 7.07 -12.65 6.46
C VAL A 200 6.23 -13.37 7.51
N LEU A 201 5.56 -14.44 7.10
CA LEU A 201 4.74 -15.27 7.98
C LEU A 201 5.59 -16.39 8.59
N MET A 202 5.77 -16.38 9.90
CA MET A 202 6.60 -17.34 10.62
C MET A 202 5.83 -18.01 11.77
N LYS A 203 5.92 -19.34 11.87
CA LYS A 203 5.47 -20.12 13.04
C LYS A 203 6.63 -20.39 13.96
N THR A 204 6.42 -20.23 15.26
CA THR A 204 7.41 -20.61 16.29
C THR A 204 7.60 -22.14 16.33
N SER A 205 6.54 -22.91 16.08
CA SER A 205 6.56 -24.37 16.01
C SER A 205 5.53 -24.87 15.00
N ARG A 206 5.82 -25.98 14.31
CA ARG A 206 4.87 -26.60 13.37
C ARG A 206 3.59 -27.12 14.02
N SER A 207 3.66 -27.49 15.30
CA SER A 207 2.52 -28.00 16.06
C SER A 207 1.57 -26.94 16.58
N LYS A 208 1.98 -25.64 16.56
CA LYS A 208 1.14 -24.54 17.04
C LYS A 208 0.37 -23.94 15.88
N ASN A 209 -0.87 -23.54 16.13
CA ASN A 209 -1.70 -22.80 15.16
C ASN A 209 -1.34 -21.30 15.11
N THR A 210 -0.44 -20.84 15.98
CA THR A 210 -0.02 -19.45 16.05
C THR A 210 1.17 -19.15 15.15
N ALA A 211 1.16 -17.97 14.55
CA ALA A 211 2.26 -17.42 13.73
C ALA A 211 2.41 -15.92 14.00
N THR A 212 3.56 -15.37 13.64
CA THR A 212 3.77 -13.92 13.57
C THR A 212 3.92 -13.53 12.10
N LEU A 213 3.16 -12.51 11.68
CA LEU A 213 3.33 -11.85 10.40
C LEU A 213 4.13 -10.56 10.66
N TYR A 214 5.39 -10.59 10.25
CA TYR A 214 6.27 -9.43 10.27
C TYR A 214 6.01 -8.58 9.03
N CYS A 215 5.79 -7.27 9.21
CA CYS A 215 5.46 -6.34 8.14
C CYS A 215 6.45 -5.17 8.16
N THR A 216 7.12 -4.90 7.04
CA THR A 216 7.99 -3.72 6.88
C THR A 216 7.86 -3.17 5.47
N GLY A 217 7.93 -1.86 5.30
CA GLY A 217 7.80 -1.24 3.98
C GLY A 217 8.11 0.25 3.98
N ARG A 218 8.10 0.84 2.77
CA ARG A 218 8.38 2.28 2.56
C ARG A 218 7.23 3.16 3.06
N ASP A 219 5.99 2.70 2.88
CA ASP A 219 4.77 3.45 3.17
C ASP A 219 4.03 2.94 4.41
N ILE A 220 4.51 1.87 5.05
CA ILE A 220 3.93 1.32 6.27
C ILE A 220 4.92 1.37 7.42
N VAL A 221 4.38 1.44 8.63
CA VAL A 221 5.18 1.31 9.86
C VAL A 221 5.46 -0.17 10.09
N TYR A 222 6.67 -0.50 10.59
CA TYR A 222 6.99 -1.85 11.04
C TYR A 222 5.95 -2.38 12.03
N ARG A 223 5.52 -3.62 11.85
CA ARG A 223 4.52 -4.30 12.71
C ARG A 223 4.84 -5.76 12.86
N GLU A 224 4.47 -6.30 14.01
CA GLU A 224 4.41 -7.73 14.30
C GLU A 224 2.97 -8.07 14.63
N LEU A 225 2.29 -8.75 13.70
CA LEU A 225 0.93 -9.21 13.88
C LEU A 225 0.96 -10.66 14.35
N ARG A 226 0.55 -10.91 15.60
CA ARG A 226 0.40 -12.28 16.09
C ARG A 226 -0.93 -12.81 15.62
N LEU A 227 -0.89 -13.93 14.93
CA LEU A 227 -2.02 -14.54 14.27
C LEU A 227 -2.24 -15.96 14.81
N GLU A 228 -3.48 -16.39 14.84
CA GLU A 228 -3.89 -17.78 15.11
C GLU A 228 -4.66 -18.31 13.92
N PHE A 229 -4.25 -19.47 13.41
CA PHE A 229 -4.95 -20.17 12.35
C PHE A 229 -6.07 -21.02 12.93
N ASP A 230 -7.28 -20.69 12.57
CA ASP A 230 -8.46 -21.49 12.88
C ASP A 230 -8.59 -22.61 11.83
N SER A 231 -8.55 -23.86 12.28
CA SER A 231 -8.64 -25.03 11.40
C SER A 231 -10.05 -25.33 10.91
N GLU A 232 -11.09 -24.77 11.53
CA GLU A 232 -12.48 -24.97 11.14
C GLU A 232 -12.88 -23.95 10.05
N THR A 233 -12.53 -22.67 10.27
CA THR A 233 -12.86 -21.58 9.33
C THR A 233 -11.75 -21.33 8.31
N HIS A 234 -10.58 -21.93 8.44
CA HIS A 234 -9.38 -21.71 7.63
C HIS A 234 -8.90 -20.25 7.60
N LEU A 235 -9.27 -19.44 8.60
CA LEU A 235 -8.90 -18.04 8.73
C LEU A 235 -7.72 -17.85 9.67
N TRP A 236 -6.94 -16.84 9.38
CA TRP A 236 -5.96 -16.29 10.30
C TRP A 236 -6.60 -15.16 11.11
N ASN A 237 -6.80 -15.39 12.41
CA ASN A 237 -7.36 -14.42 13.35
C ASN A 237 -6.26 -13.60 14.01
N LEU A 238 -6.43 -12.29 14.13
CA LEU A 238 -5.48 -11.40 14.78
C LEU A 238 -5.61 -11.52 16.30
N LEU A 239 -4.52 -11.91 16.97
CA LEU A 239 -4.43 -11.97 18.43
C LEU A 239 -3.89 -10.67 19.02
N SER A 240 -2.81 -10.11 18.45
CA SER A 240 -2.23 -8.83 18.85
C SER A 240 -1.53 -8.14 17.69
N ASN A 241 -1.44 -6.82 17.79
CA ASN A 241 -0.72 -5.96 16.86
C ASN A 241 0.37 -5.23 17.66
N GLU A 242 1.58 -5.78 17.61
CA GLU A 242 2.74 -5.17 18.23
C GLU A 242 3.40 -4.27 17.20
N SER A 243 3.18 -3.00 17.34
CA SER A 243 3.82 -1.96 16.55
C SER A 243 4.62 -1.11 17.51
N PRO A 244 5.90 -0.77 17.22
CA PRO A 244 6.55 0.31 17.93
C PRO A 244 5.74 1.55 17.64
N GLN A 245 4.88 1.91 18.59
CA GLN A 245 3.91 3.00 18.55
C GLN A 245 3.49 3.35 17.09
N ALA A 246 2.44 2.72 16.60
CA ALA A 246 1.69 3.32 15.51
C ALA A 246 1.47 4.77 15.96
N VAL A 247 2.10 5.72 15.29
CA VAL A 247 1.79 7.14 15.50
C VAL A 247 0.32 7.24 15.20
N GLN A 248 -0.50 7.15 16.25
CA GLN A 248 -1.93 7.42 16.12
C GLN A 248 -2.00 8.75 15.38
N PRO A 249 -2.88 8.88 14.37
CA PRO A 249 -3.07 10.16 13.72
C PRO A 249 -3.17 11.16 14.83
N ASP A 250 -2.34 12.19 14.81
CA ASP A 250 -2.02 13.08 15.93
C ASP A 250 -3.34 13.63 16.50
N ALA A 251 -4.04 12.82 17.31
CA ALA A 251 -5.39 13.13 17.83
C ALA A 251 -5.37 14.47 18.54
N ARG A 252 -4.20 14.81 19.12
CA ARG A 252 -4.00 16.09 19.75
C ARG A 252 -3.83 17.22 18.74
N LEU A 253 -3.08 17.02 17.65
CA LEU A 253 -2.98 17.98 16.56
C LEU A 253 -4.35 18.23 15.94
N LEU A 254 -5.12 17.17 15.68
CA LEU A 254 -6.48 17.27 15.16
C LEU A 254 -7.38 18.08 16.11
N SER A 255 -7.29 17.82 17.42
CA SER A 255 -8.04 18.56 18.45
C SER A 255 -7.67 20.04 18.47
N LEU A 256 -6.37 20.37 18.45
CA LEU A 256 -5.86 21.73 18.44
C LEU A 256 -6.31 22.50 17.19
N LEU A 257 -6.13 21.93 16.01
CA LEU A 257 -6.54 22.54 14.74
C LEU A 257 -8.06 22.70 14.64
N SER A 258 -8.82 21.70 15.10
CA SER A 258 -10.29 21.80 15.18
C SER A 258 -10.74 22.90 16.13
N GLY A 259 -10.03 23.10 17.24
CA GLY A 259 -10.29 24.18 18.20
C GLY A 259 -10.17 25.57 17.54
N VAL A 260 -9.10 25.79 16.80
CA VAL A 260 -8.86 27.04 16.06
C VAL A 260 -9.95 27.26 14.99
N LEU A 261 -10.26 26.23 14.21
CA LEU A 261 -11.23 26.31 13.11
C LEU A 261 -12.69 26.41 13.58
N ARG A 262 -12.98 26.19 14.87
CA ARG A 262 -14.27 26.52 15.46
C ARG A 262 -14.45 28.02 15.66
N GLN A 263 -13.36 28.73 16.00
CA GLN A 263 -13.38 30.18 16.23
C GLN A 263 -13.20 30.94 14.90
N GLN A 264 -12.35 30.46 14.04
CA GLN A 264 -12.04 31.05 12.74
C GLN A 264 -12.10 29.98 11.66
N PRO A 265 -13.20 29.90 10.86
CA PRO A 265 -13.44 28.82 9.88
C PRO A 265 -12.35 28.66 8.80
N GLU A 266 -11.59 29.70 8.56
CA GLU A 266 -10.44 29.71 7.63
C GLU A 266 -9.28 30.50 8.24
N ILE A 267 -8.07 29.95 8.14
CA ILE A 267 -6.85 30.61 8.59
C ILE A 267 -5.72 30.35 7.58
N SER A 268 -4.91 31.37 7.30
CA SER A 268 -3.79 31.28 6.36
C SER A 268 -2.60 32.05 6.93
N VAL A 269 -1.70 31.33 7.61
CA VAL A 269 -0.59 31.93 8.37
C VAL A 269 0.68 31.08 8.25
N PRO A 270 1.88 31.65 8.50
CA PRO A 270 3.10 30.88 8.66
C PRO A 270 3.02 29.87 9.80
N ALA A 271 3.80 28.79 9.71
CA ALA A 271 3.84 27.75 10.74
C ALA A 271 4.18 28.28 12.13
N ALA A 272 5.05 29.29 12.23
CA ALA A 272 5.42 29.92 13.50
C ALA A 272 4.23 30.66 14.14
N THR A 273 3.42 31.35 13.33
CA THR A 273 2.22 32.03 13.80
C THR A 273 1.14 31.02 14.16
N LEU A 274 0.94 29.98 13.35
CA LEU A 274 -0.02 28.92 13.65
C LEU A 274 0.31 28.24 14.98
N LEU A 275 1.61 27.94 15.23
CA LEU A 275 2.06 27.33 16.48
C LEU A 275 1.69 28.17 17.70
N LYS A 276 1.92 29.48 17.65
CA LYS A 276 1.53 30.40 18.74
C LYS A 276 0.02 30.44 19.02
N ILE A 277 -0.78 30.20 17.99
CA ILE A 277 -2.25 30.14 18.11
C ILE A 277 -2.70 28.83 18.76
N ILE A 278 -2.14 27.70 18.34
CA ILE A 278 -2.58 26.38 18.80
C ILE A 278 -1.92 25.94 20.11
N ASP A 279 -0.73 26.45 20.41
CA ASP A 279 0.06 26.12 21.61
C ASP A 279 0.77 27.35 22.18
N PRO A 280 0.00 28.34 22.71
CA PRO A 280 0.55 29.60 23.18
C PRO A 280 1.49 29.45 24.39
N ASN A 281 1.38 28.33 25.12
CA ASN A 281 2.16 28.07 26.35
C ASN A 281 3.30 27.06 26.14
N ASP A 282 3.59 26.66 24.88
CA ASP A 282 4.62 25.69 24.53
C ASP A 282 4.52 24.35 25.30
N VAL A 283 3.29 23.91 25.54
CA VAL A 283 2.99 22.66 26.28
C VAL A 283 3.41 21.44 25.48
N GLU A 284 3.33 21.53 24.15
CA GLU A 284 3.60 20.40 23.23
C GLU A 284 5.07 20.32 22.82
N GLY A 285 5.90 21.32 23.13
CA GLY A 285 7.32 21.35 22.71
C GLY A 285 7.51 21.27 21.20
N LEU A 286 6.54 21.78 20.41
CA LEU A 286 6.55 21.74 18.96
C LEU A 286 7.40 22.88 18.41
N THR A 287 8.23 22.58 17.41
CA THR A 287 8.83 23.63 16.58
C THR A 287 7.96 23.92 15.34
N PRO A 288 8.04 25.13 14.74
CA PRO A 288 7.30 25.45 13.52
C PRO A 288 7.55 24.45 12.37
N ASN A 289 8.79 23.98 12.24
CA ASN A 289 9.15 22.97 11.23
C ASN A 289 8.50 21.62 11.52
N LEU A 290 8.47 21.20 12.79
CA LEU A 290 7.85 19.95 13.21
C LEU A 290 6.33 20.01 13.02
N LEU A 291 5.70 21.12 13.38
CA LEU A 291 4.28 21.37 13.15
C LEU A 291 3.93 21.29 11.64
N SER A 292 4.68 22.01 10.80
CA SER A 292 4.47 21.98 9.35
C SER A 292 4.61 20.57 8.77
N ARG A 293 5.62 19.80 9.22
CA ARG A 293 5.83 18.41 8.81
C ARG A 293 4.70 17.49 9.27
N ARG A 294 4.22 17.64 10.52
CA ARG A 294 3.08 16.86 11.05
C ARG A 294 1.80 17.14 10.28
N ILE A 295 1.48 18.41 10.01
CA ILE A 295 0.31 18.78 9.22
C ILE A 295 0.40 18.17 7.81
N ARG A 296 1.55 18.28 7.12
CA ARG A 296 1.74 17.70 5.79
C ARG A 296 1.53 16.19 5.78
N LYS A 297 2.07 15.49 6.79
CA LYS A 297 1.95 14.03 6.91
C LYS A 297 0.51 13.57 7.18
N ASN A 298 -0.31 14.43 7.78
CA ASN A 298 -1.68 14.11 8.19
C ASN A 298 -2.77 14.79 7.33
N VAL A 299 -2.44 15.31 6.13
CA VAL A 299 -3.40 16.04 5.27
C VAL A 299 -4.66 15.22 5.01
N ASP A 300 -4.52 13.94 4.67
CA ASP A 300 -5.65 13.05 4.39
C ASP A 300 -6.50 12.77 5.64
N THR A 301 -5.84 12.53 6.77
CA THR A 301 -6.53 12.34 8.06
C THR A 301 -7.28 13.59 8.49
N LEU A 302 -6.68 14.77 8.31
CA LEU A 302 -7.29 16.06 8.56
C LEU A 302 -8.49 16.26 7.63
N GLY A 303 -8.36 15.94 6.34
CA GLY A 303 -9.44 15.99 5.34
C GLY A 303 -10.63 15.11 5.71
N LYS A 304 -10.38 13.86 6.10
CA LYS A 304 -11.42 12.93 6.60
C LYS A 304 -12.14 13.47 7.84
N ASN A 305 -11.49 14.32 8.63
CA ASN A 305 -12.06 14.98 9.81
C ASN A 305 -12.60 16.40 9.53
N GLY A 306 -12.78 16.76 8.26
CA GLY A 306 -13.39 18.03 7.86
C GLY A 306 -12.45 19.23 7.94
N ILE A 307 -11.13 19.01 7.93
CA ILE A 307 -10.11 20.07 7.88
C ILE A 307 -9.39 20.02 6.54
N MET A 308 -9.72 20.93 5.65
CA MET A 308 -9.03 21.09 4.37
C MET A 308 -7.70 21.82 4.60
N VAL A 309 -6.62 21.25 4.07
CA VAL A 309 -5.26 21.80 4.22
C VAL A 309 -4.69 22.10 2.84
N SER A 310 -4.14 23.30 2.68
CA SER A 310 -3.33 23.66 1.53
C SER A 310 -2.12 24.49 1.93
N PHE A 311 -1.14 24.58 1.04
CA PHE A 311 0.09 25.32 1.29
C PHE A 311 0.30 26.30 0.14
N ARG A 312 0.60 27.55 0.46
CA ARG A 312 0.92 28.58 -0.54
C ARG A 312 2.13 29.40 -0.11
N LYS A 313 2.75 30.06 -1.04
CA LYS A 313 3.80 31.05 -0.79
C LYS A 313 3.25 32.45 -1.05
N SER A 314 3.44 33.36 -0.11
CA SER A 314 3.07 34.76 -0.25
C SER A 314 4.15 35.64 0.37
N ASN A 315 4.63 36.65 -0.37
CA ASN A 315 5.69 37.57 0.07
C ASN A 315 6.97 36.86 0.59
N GLY A 316 7.35 35.76 -0.04
CA GLY A 316 8.54 34.98 0.35
C GLY A 316 8.28 34.01 1.51
N GLU A 317 7.18 34.10 2.23
CA GLU A 317 6.84 33.20 3.35
C GLU A 317 5.93 32.05 2.90
N ARG A 318 6.13 30.88 3.53
CA ARG A 318 5.27 29.71 3.32
C ARG A 318 4.11 29.74 4.32
N LEU A 319 2.89 29.79 3.79
CA LEU A 319 1.66 29.81 4.57
C LEU A 319 1.03 28.43 4.62
N ILE A 320 0.53 28.05 5.77
CA ILE A 320 -0.37 26.92 5.99
C ILE A 320 -1.79 27.49 5.94
N CYS A 321 -2.58 27.01 5.00
CA CYS A 321 -3.96 27.40 4.83
C CYS A 321 -4.83 26.25 5.33
N LEU A 322 -5.62 26.50 6.35
CA LEU A 322 -6.57 25.57 6.94
C LEU A 322 -7.98 26.13 6.75
N ARG A 323 -8.91 25.28 6.34
CA ARG A 323 -10.31 25.63 6.17
C ARG A 323 -11.19 24.49 6.68
N ARG A 324 -12.25 24.81 7.38
CA ARG A 324 -13.28 23.86 7.76
C ARG A 324 -14.11 23.48 6.53
N ALA A 325 -14.28 22.17 6.27
CA ALA A 325 -15.19 21.70 5.23
C ALA A 325 -16.64 21.96 5.66
N ASP A 326 -17.42 22.61 4.80
CA ASP A 326 -18.85 22.79 5.01
C ASP A 326 -19.54 21.44 4.92
N ARG A 327 -20.36 21.07 5.89
CA ARG A 327 -21.11 19.78 5.93
C ARG A 327 -22.14 19.63 4.81
N ASN A 328 -22.37 20.65 3.98
CA ASN A 328 -23.39 20.70 2.93
C ASN A 328 -22.87 20.77 1.49
N ALA A 329 -21.56 20.65 1.26
CA ALA A 329 -21.06 20.56 -0.10
C ALA A 329 -21.11 19.09 -0.55
N ASN A 330 -22.10 18.74 -1.33
CA ASN A 330 -22.13 17.52 -2.14
C ASN A 330 -20.80 17.42 -2.90
N ILE A 331 -20.15 16.26 -2.78
CA ILE A 331 -18.90 15.94 -3.49
C ILE A 331 -19.23 15.82 -4.98
N THR A 332 -19.15 16.91 -5.70
CA THR A 332 -18.95 16.88 -7.15
C THR A 332 -17.44 16.72 -7.37
N THR A 333 -17.04 15.49 -7.59
CA THR A 333 -15.69 15.15 -8.03
C THR A 333 -15.56 15.53 -9.52
N GLU A 334 -15.22 16.78 -9.79
CA GLU A 334 -14.59 17.15 -11.06
C GLU A 334 -13.09 17.31 -10.80
N ASN A 335 -12.36 16.22 -10.82
CA ASN A 335 -10.92 16.21 -10.99
C ASN A 335 -10.58 15.94 -12.46
N THR A 336 -10.80 16.94 -13.29
CA THR A 336 -10.13 16.99 -14.59
C THR A 336 -8.70 17.51 -14.37
N VAL A 337 -7.76 16.56 -14.33
CA VAL A 337 -6.34 16.87 -14.48
C VAL A 337 -6.13 17.31 -15.92
N PRO A 338 -5.59 18.50 -16.22
CA PRO A 338 -5.21 18.86 -17.58
C PRO A 338 -4.04 17.96 -18.01
N ILE A 339 -4.31 17.05 -18.93
CA ILE A 339 -3.27 16.39 -19.73
C ILE A 339 -2.64 17.49 -20.58
N VAL A 340 -1.38 17.83 -20.32
CA VAL A 340 -0.61 18.71 -21.20
C VAL A 340 -0.41 17.96 -22.52
N PRO A 341 -0.97 18.42 -23.66
CA PRO A 341 -0.74 17.77 -24.92
C PRO A 341 0.70 18.03 -25.34
N ALA A 342 1.41 16.97 -25.70
CA ALA A 342 2.67 17.07 -26.41
C ALA A 342 2.45 17.91 -27.68
N LYS A 343 3.09 19.07 -27.77
CA LYS A 343 3.10 19.89 -28.98
C LYS A 343 3.63 19.04 -30.14
N GLY A 344 2.74 18.72 -31.06
CA GLY A 344 3.10 18.15 -32.34
C GLY A 344 4.08 19.02 -33.07
N ALA A 345 5.14 18.42 -33.54
CA ALA A 345 6.03 19.01 -34.54
C ALA A 345 5.30 18.96 -35.88
N ASN A 346 4.92 20.13 -36.41
CA ASN A 346 4.74 20.34 -37.83
C ASN A 346 6.03 20.92 -38.36
N GLN A 347 6.52 20.28 -39.32
CA GLN A 347 7.39 20.49 -40.49
C GLN A 347 8.67 19.66 -40.43
#